data_449e5a1bf0696dc5a754e6897d59bb74
#
_entry.id   449e5a1bf0696dc5a754e6897d59bb74
#
_cell.length_a   1.000
_cell.length_b   1.000
_cell.length_c   1.000
_cell.angle_alpha   90.00
_cell.angle_beta   90.00
_cell.angle_gamma   90.00
#
_symmetry.space_group_name_H-M   'P 1'
#
loop_
_entity.id
_entity.type
_entity.pdbx_description
1 polymer ?
#
loop_
_entity_poly.entity_id
_entity_poly.type
_entity_poly.pdbx_seq_one_letter_code
_entity_poly.pdbx_strand_id
1 'polypeptide(L)' 'MTTNKPHFVDLREALNVLSDIGVQLNDKQIKRAAEPDAHGKRKLPFFKDPIDGKLKIDKRTLIGLYIERQVEAENNLRH' A
#
# COMPACT_ATOMS: atom_id res chain seq x y z
N MET A 1 -10.19 -24.86 -6.20
CA MET A 1 -10.56 -23.57 -6.74
C MET A 1 -10.03 -22.44 -5.88
N THR A 2 -9.23 -21.63 -6.46
CA THR A 2 -8.67 -20.51 -5.74
C THR A 2 -9.63 -19.32 -5.78
N THR A 3 -9.94 -18.83 -4.63
CA THR A 3 -10.72 -17.64 -4.55
C THR A 3 -9.75 -16.47 -4.41
N ASN A 4 -9.85 -15.52 -5.31
CA ASN A 4 -9.05 -14.29 -5.23
C ASN A 4 -9.73 -13.31 -4.30
N LYS A 5 -9.96 -13.76 -3.07
CA LYS A 5 -10.55 -12.88 -2.08
C LYS A 5 -9.55 -11.81 -1.69
N PRO A 6 -9.99 -10.56 -1.60
CA PRO A 6 -9.11 -9.51 -1.09
C PRO A 6 -8.79 -9.80 0.37
N HIS A 7 -7.60 -9.42 0.77
CA HIS A 7 -7.17 -9.50 2.16
C HIS A 7 -6.81 -8.08 2.61
N PHE A 8 -7.69 -7.46 3.37
CA PHE A 8 -7.47 -6.10 3.83
C PHE A 8 -6.64 -6.08 5.10
N VAL A 9 -5.68 -5.19 5.13
CA VAL A 9 -4.79 -5.01 6.27
C VAL A 9 -4.86 -3.57 6.75
N ASP A 10 -4.63 -3.39 8.05
CA ASP A 10 -4.58 -2.05 8.63
C ASP A 10 -3.15 -1.48 8.49
N LEU A 11 -2.91 -0.30 9.08
CA LEU A 11 -1.60 0.33 8.98
C LEU A 11 -0.48 -0.52 9.55
N ARG A 12 -0.72 -1.14 10.70
CA ARG A 12 0.32 -1.95 11.36
C ARG A 12 0.63 -3.20 10.54
N GLU A 13 -0.41 -3.87 10.09
CA GLU A 13 -0.23 -5.06 9.24
C GLU A 13 0.46 -4.71 7.93
N ALA A 14 0.12 -3.54 7.37
CA ALA A 14 0.74 -3.07 6.14
C ALA A 14 2.24 -2.89 6.32
N LEU A 15 2.68 -2.38 7.46
CA LEU A 15 4.10 -2.26 7.78
C LEU A 15 4.79 -3.63 7.73
N ASN A 16 4.14 -4.65 8.29
CA ASN A 16 4.68 -6.00 8.28
C ASN A 16 4.75 -6.58 6.87
N VAL A 17 3.72 -6.36 6.08
CA VAL A 17 3.69 -6.82 4.68
C VAL A 17 4.83 -6.19 3.90
N LEU A 18 5.02 -4.89 4.04
CA LEU A 18 6.09 -4.17 3.35
C LEU A 18 7.46 -4.62 3.82
N SER A 19 7.62 -4.82 5.12
CA SER A 19 8.88 -5.33 5.68
C SER A 19 9.24 -6.69 5.08
N ASP A 20 8.25 -7.55 4.91
CA ASP A 20 8.45 -8.89 4.34
C ASP A 20 8.97 -8.84 2.91
N ILE A 21 8.64 -7.81 2.17
CA ILE A 21 9.13 -7.64 0.79
C ILE A 21 10.30 -6.68 0.70
N GLY A 22 10.89 -6.33 1.83
CA GLY A 22 12.10 -5.52 1.86
C GLY A 22 11.89 -4.02 1.94
N VAL A 23 10.67 -3.56 2.21
CA VAL A 23 10.37 -2.14 2.32
C VAL A 23 10.22 -1.78 3.79
N GLN A 24 11.21 -1.04 4.32
CA GLN A 24 11.21 -0.68 5.73
C GLN A 24 10.68 0.74 5.92
N LEU A 25 9.48 0.84 6.47
CA LEU A 25 8.88 2.13 6.80
C LEU A 25 8.62 2.17 8.30
N ASN A 26 8.59 3.37 8.85
CA ASN A 26 8.18 3.56 10.24
C ASN A 26 6.70 3.97 10.30
N ASP A 27 6.17 4.06 11.52
CA ASP A 27 4.76 4.40 11.73
C ASP A 27 4.38 5.74 11.13
N LYS A 28 5.25 6.73 11.23
CA LYS A 28 5.00 8.05 10.67
C LYS A 28 4.92 8.01 9.15
N GLN A 29 5.85 7.28 8.55
CA GLN A 29 5.92 7.20 7.09
C GLN A 29 4.68 6.54 6.50
N ILE A 30 4.27 5.41 7.07
CA ILE A 30 3.10 4.70 6.54
C ILE A 30 1.82 5.52 6.77
N LYS A 31 1.72 6.15 7.92
CA LYS A 31 0.55 6.97 8.23
C LYS A 31 0.46 8.15 7.27
N ARG A 32 1.58 8.82 7.02
CA ARG A 32 1.61 9.95 6.09
C ARG A 32 1.24 9.51 4.66
N ALA A 33 1.73 8.36 4.24
CA ALA A 33 1.43 7.83 2.91
C ALA A 33 -0.05 7.44 2.77
N ALA A 34 -0.67 7.05 3.87
CA ALA A 34 -2.07 6.64 3.89
C ALA A 34 -3.04 7.81 4.00
N GLU A 35 -2.54 9.00 4.40
CA GLU A 35 -3.38 10.18 4.55
C GLU A 35 -3.48 10.95 3.23
N PRO A 36 -4.62 11.61 2.98
CA PRO A 36 -4.77 12.39 1.77
C PRO A 36 -3.89 13.64 1.82
N ASP A 37 -3.36 14.02 0.67
CA ASP A 37 -2.61 15.27 0.53
C ASP A 37 -3.57 16.45 0.32
N ALA A 38 -3.02 17.60 -0.05
CA ALA A 38 -3.82 18.81 -0.26
C ALA A 38 -4.85 18.67 -1.37
N HIS A 39 -4.64 17.70 -2.28
CA HIS A 39 -5.55 17.42 -3.39
C HIS A 39 -6.47 16.24 -3.12
N GLY A 40 -6.45 15.73 -1.90
CA GLY A 40 -7.27 14.58 -1.54
C GLY A 40 -6.72 13.25 -2.01
N LYS A 41 -5.51 13.21 -2.52
CA LYS A 41 -4.88 11.98 -2.99
C LYS A 41 -3.96 11.39 -1.95
N ARG A 42 -3.96 10.06 -1.88
CA ARG A 42 -3.08 9.33 -0.98
C ARG A 42 -1.96 8.66 -1.79
N LYS A 43 -0.76 8.65 -1.23
CA LYS A 43 0.37 7.97 -1.87
C LYS A 43 0.16 6.46 -1.92
N LEU A 44 -0.42 5.91 -0.85
CA LEU A 44 -0.86 4.53 -0.83
C LEU A 44 -2.39 4.55 -0.73
N PRO A 45 -3.10 3.78 -1.57
CA PRO A 45 -4.56 3.90 -1.66
C PRO A 45 -5.30 3.22 -0.51
N PHE A 46 -5.02 3.65 0.70
CA PHE A 46 -5.79 3.23 1.84
C PHE A 46 -7.18 3.84 1.76
N PHE A 47 -8.15 3.15 2.33
CA PHE A 47 -9.49 3.70 2.46
C PHE A 47 -9.93 3.58 3.90
N LYS A 48 -10.88 4.39 4.28
CA LYS A 48 -11.41 4.36 5.64
C LYS A 48 -12.55 3.36 5.70
N ASP A 49 -12.41 2.35 6.58
CA ASP A 49 -13.46 1.36 6.78
C ASP A 49 -14.70 2.06 7.34
N PRO A 50 -15.86 1.92 6.68
CA PRO A 50 -17.08 2.61 7.13
C PRO A 50 -17.62 2.07 8.45
N ILE A 51 -17.17 0.90 8.89
CA ILE A 51 -17.65 0.28 10.12
C ILE A 51 -16.84 0.74 11.33
N ASP A 52 -15.51 0.56 11.28
CA ASP A 52 -14.67 0.86 12.44
C ASP A 52 -13.84 2.15 12.28
N GLY A 53 -13.92 2.80 11.13
CA GLY A 53 -13.21 4.06 10.89
C GLY A 53 -11.71 3.93 10.74
N LYS A 54 -11.19 2.72 10.64
CA LYS A 54 -9.75 2.50 10.49
C LYS A 54 -9.36 2.48 9.02
N LEU A 55 -8.13 2.87 8.75
CA LEU A 55 -7.57 2.82 7.40
C LEU A 55 -7.21 1.39 7.04
N LYS A 56 -7.58 0.97 5.85
CA LYS A 56 -7.32 -0.38 5.35
C LYS A 56 -6.91 -0.34 3.90
N ILE A 57 -6.17 -1.36 3.48
CA ILE A 57 -5.75 -1.51 2.09
C ILE A 57 -5.69 -3.00 1.76
N ASP A 58 -6.02 -3.34 0.52
CA ASP A 58 -5.86 -4.72 0.05
C ASP A 58 -4.37 -5.04 -0.03
N LYS A 59 -3.97 -6.14 0.60
CA LYS A 59 -2.58 -6.60 0.62
C LYS A 59 -1.98 -6.71 -0.78
N ARG A 60 -2.75 -7.24 -1.74
CA ARG A 60 -2.26 -7.39 -3.12
C ARG A 60 -2.06 -6.05 -3.80
N THR A 61 -2.95 -5.10 -3.54
CA THR A 61 -2.81 -3.74 -4.07
C THR A 61 -1.55 -3.10 -3.53
N LEU A 62 -1.30 -3.25 -2.23
CA LEU A 62 -0.12 -2.68 -1.59
C LEU A 62 1.17 -3.21 -2.22
N ILE A 63 1.27 -4.52 -2.37
CA ILE A 63 2.45 -5.15 -2.98
C ILE A 63 2.55 -4.76 -4.46
N GLY A 64 1.43 -4.76 -5.15
CA GLY A 64 1.38 -4.44 -6.58
C GLY A 64 1.91 -3.06 -6.91
N LEU A 65 1.69 -2.09 -6.02
CA LEU A 65 2.20 -0.73 -6.23
C LEU A 65 3.71 -0.71 -6.33
N TYR A 66 4.38 -1.48 -5.50
CA TYR A 66 5.84 -1.56 -5.52
C TYR A 66 6.34 -2.31 -6.76
N ILE A 67 5.62 -3.34 -7.17
CA ILE A 67 5.94 -4.06 -8.40
C ILE A 67 5.82 -3.14 -9.60
N GLU A 68 4.77 -2.33 -9.66
CA GLU A 68 4.58 -1.36 -10.75
C GLU A 68 5.73 -0.36 -10.82
N ARG A 69 6.17 0.13 -9.68
CA ARG A 69 7.29 1.07 -9.63
C ARG A 69 8.56 0.43 -10.18
N GLN A 70 8.79 -0.83 -9.86
CA GLN A 70 9.96 -1.54 -10.36
C GLN A 70 9.89 -1.71 -11.86
N VAL A 71 8.74 -2.08 -12.39
CA VAL A 71 8.55 -2.24 -13.83
C VAL A 71 8.78 -0.91 -14.55
N GLU A 72 8.26 0.18 -14.00
CA GLU A 72 8.49 1.52 -14.57
C GLU A 72 9.98 1.87 -14.63
N ALA A 73 10.69 1.58 -13.54
CA ALA A 73 12.12 1.85 -13.48
C ALA A 73 12.90 1.04 -14.51
N GLU A 74 12.53 -0.22 -14.70
CA GLU A 74 13.16 -1.08 -15.71
C GLU A 74 12.89 -0.54 -17.11
N ASN A 75 11.68 -0.10 -17.37
CA ASN A 75 11.35 0.46 -18.68
C ASN A 75 12.12 1.73 -18.96
N ASN A 76 12.30 2.58 -17.96
CA ASN A 76 13.05 3.83 -18.12
C ASN A 76 14.51 3.58 -18.43
N LEU A 77 15.08 2.49 -17.91
CA LEU A 77 16.47 2.15 -18.17
C LEU A 77 16.73 1.68 -19.59
N ARG A 78 15.68 1.32 -20.31
CA ARG A 78 15.83 0.80 -21.68
C ARG A 78 15.87 1.86 -22.76
N HIS A 79 15.82 3.09 -22.37
CA HIS A 79 15.89 4.21 -23.33
C HIS A 79 17.29 4.59 -23.67
#